data_ca9ee55e6ca55c591cf13912089e8706
#
_entry.id   ca9ee55e6ca55c591cf13912089e8706
#
_cell.length_a   1.000
_cell.length_b   1.000
_cell.length_c   1.000
_cell.angle_alpha   90.00
_cell.angle_beta   90.00
_cell.angle_gamma   90.00
#
_symmetry.space_group_name_H-M   'P 1'
#
loop_
_entity.id
_entity.type
_entity.pdbx_description
1 polymer ?
#
loop_
_entity_poly.entity_id
_entity_poly.type
_entity_poly.pdbx_seq_one_letter_code
_entity_poly.pdbx_strand_id
1 'polypeptide(L)'
;MNKLRKRKAGIRTFFKGKHGRNFLLALDVLLAVAFFAKPDLYYNPEAPKFFDRFYADSLIICGGLWVALVFLTVKKIHFSAEVNKILTYIAGIATPFMAFLWLEFYNDAQFWVPIFSIPFLYLILDIIVYYVIYVLFLLLFNSIRGASICMIIVTAVFGIFNYELTLFRSMSFIASDIYSFVTAVSVANTYQLQVDVDTAEFFMMTLVLVALLLKLDKEKLFKWKGRIIYTLVSCMIFAGFTQVYVYSDYLENIGVDFRVYRPQYKYRYYGTLLTTMRTFGYLHVTQPKDYSVSAVKKITKQYTDSNSTETIETTETKKPNIIAIMNESFADLKEVGDLQVSQDYMPFFRKLKENTIKGYTYSSVFGGNTANSEFEFMTGNTLAFLPDNSVPYQLFLRSKTAGLTHTLKNQGYSPCYALHPFYKTGYSRYKVYPLMGFDKFYTSDNFSVFTDTVNYHITDSEDYKKLISLYENRTDKDKPFYLFNVTMQNHGSYDGSTLETGDDVQIEIGRASCRERV
;
A
#
# COMPACT_ATOMS: atom_id res chain seq x y z
N MET A 1 -0.75 33.79 -22.10
CA MET A 1 -1.92 33.07 -22.67
C MET A 1 -1.78 32.68 -24.14
N ASN A 2 -1.32 33.54 -25.04
CA ASN A 2 -1.20 33.21 -26.48
C ASN A 2 -0.17 32.09 -26.79
N LYS A 3 0.97 31.98 -26.12
CA LYS A 3 1.96 30.91 -26.35
C LYS A 3 1.43 29.52 -25.94
N LEU A 4 0.64 29.42 -24.90
CA LEU A 4 -0.01 28.17 -24.47
C LEU A 4 -1.13 27.74 -25.44
N ARG A 5 -1.88 28.68 -25.99
CA ARG A 5 -2.90 28.41 -27.03
C ARG A 5 -2.25 27.91 -28.31
N LYS A 6 -1.13 28.51 -28.74
CA LYS A 6 -0.39 28.07 -29.94
C LYS A 6 0.26 26.68 -29.74
N ARG A 7 0.83 26.39 -28.57
CA ARG A 7 1.35 25.04 -28.25
C ARG A 7 0.25 23.96 -28.22
N LYS A 8 -0.91 24.26 -27.60
CA LYS A 8 -2.07 23.34 -27.64
C LYS A 8 -2.62 23.11 -29.04
N ALA A 9 -2.62 24.12 -29.88
CA ALA A 9 -3.01 23.99 -31.31
C ALA A 9 -1.99 23.14 -32.09
N GLY A 10 -0.69 23.33 -31.85
CA GLY A 10 0.38 22.56 -32.50
C GLY A 10 0.37 21.08 -32.16
N ILE A 11 0.19 20.73 -30.89
CA ILE A 11 0.06 19.33 -30.45
C ILE A 11 -1.19 18.66 -31.04
N ARG A 12 -2.30 19.40 -31.13
CA ARG A 12 -3.57 18.89 -31.69
C ARG A 12 -3.50 18.62 -33.17
N THR A 13 -2.76 19.47 -33.95
CA THR A 13 -2.51 19.27 -35.38
C THR A 13 -1.52 18.14 -35.63
N PHE A 14 -0.53 17.95 -34.75
CA PHE A 14 0.42 16.83 -34.82
C PHE A 14 -0.29 15.48 -34.79
N PHE A 15 -1.08 15.20 -33.72
CA PHE A 15 -1.78 13.91 -33.58
C PHE A 15 -2.91 13.67 -34.61
N LYS A 16 -3.43 14.71 -35.25
CA LYS A 16 -4.39 14.57 -36.35
C LYS A 16 -3.73 14.33 -37.71
N GLY A 17 -2.46 14.62 -37.86
CA GLY A 17 -1.70 14.50 -39.11
C GLY A 17 -1.09 13.09 -39.31
N LYS A 18 -0.45 12.94 -40.51
CA LYS A 18 0.27 11.71 -40.88
C LYS A 18 1.37 11.35 -39.87
N HIS A 19 2.06 12.36 -39.32
CA HIS A 19 3.12 12.16 -38.31
C HIS A 19 2.61 11.62 -36.97
N GLY A 20 1.48 12.14 -36.47
CA GLY A 20 0.87 11.63 -35.25
C GLY A 20 0.40 10.18 -35.37
N ARG A 21 -0.18 9.84 -36.54
CA ARG A 21 -0.59 8.46 -36.82
C ARG A 21 0.63 7.52 -36.87
N ASN A 22 1.70 7.93 -37.57
CA ASN A 22 2.92 7.13 -37.61
C ASN A 22 3.56 6.96 -36.25
N PHE A 23 3.51 7.99 -35.38
CA PHE A 23 3.95 7.90 -34.00
C PHE A 23 3.13 6.87 -33.20
N LEU A 24 1.79 6.90 -33.29
CA LEU A 24 0.93 5.93 -32.64
C LEU A 24 1.17 4.50 -33.14
N LEU A 25 1.34 4.33 -34.46
CA LEU A 25 1.71 3.03 -35.03
C LEU A 25 3.07 2.53 -34.53
N ALA A 26 4.06 3.42 -34.40
CA ALA A 26 5.34 3.05 -33.82
C ALA A 26 5.18 2.62 -32.35
N LEU A 27 4.30 3.26 -31.58
CA LEU A 27 3.97 2.86 -30.21
C LEU A 27 3.27 1.50 -30.18
N ASP A 28 2.32 1.23 -31.10
CA ASP A 28 1.66 -0.07 -31.21
C ASP A 28 2.67 -1.18 -31.50
N VAL A 29 3.66 -0.93 -32.37
CA VAL A 29 4.76 -1.88 -32.64
C VAL A 29 5.63 -2.08 -31.40
N LEU A 30 5.98 -1.01 -30.67
CA LEU A 30 6.76 -1.10 -29.44
C LEU A 30 6.05 -1.93 -28.37
N LEU A 31 4.73 -1.81 -28.23
CA LEU A 31 3.93 -2.62 -27.32
C LEU A 31 3.99 -4.10 -27.67
N ALA A 32 3.87 -4.45 -28.96
CA ALA A 32 4.03 -5.82 -29.42
C ALA A 32 5.45 -6.37 -29.11
N VAL A 33 6.48 -5.58 -29.41
CA VAL A 33 7.86 -5.94 -29.09
C VAL A 33 8.06 -6.15 -27.60
N ALA A 34 7.51 -5.27 -26.75
CA ALA A 34 7.60 -5.38 -25.30
C ALA A 34 6.91 -6.65 -24.78
N PHE A 35 5.74 -7.00 -25.33
CA PHE A 35 5.04 -8.23 -24.98
C PHE A 35 5.86 -9.49 -25.35
N PHE A 36 6.35 -9.56 -26.60
CA PHE A 36 7.14 -10.70 -27.05
C PHE A 36 8.56 -10.76 -26.44
N ALA A 37 9.06 -9.65 -25.91
CA ALA A 37 10.32 -9.64 -25.18
C ALA A 37 10.21 -10.25 -23.76
N LYS A 38 9.00 -10.51 -23.27
CA LYS A 38 8.73 -11.17 -22.00
C LYS A 38 8.08 -12.55 -22.24
N PRO A 39 8.87 -13.62 -22.45
CA PRO A 39 8.33 -14.96 -22.72
C PRO A 39 7.37 -15.46 -21.64
N ASP A 40 7.61 -15.11 -20.38
CA ASP A 40 6.82 -15.54 -19.23
C ASP A 40 5.34 -15.15 -19.33
N LEU A 41 5.01 -14.14 -20.16
CA LEU A 41 3.62 -13.73 -20.40
C LEU A 41 2.83 -14.71 -21.30
N TYR A 42 3.52 -15.56 -22.06
CA TYR A 42 2.86 -16.44 -23.02
C TYR A 42 3.47 -17.84 -23.12
N TYR A 43 4.57 -18.13 -22.41
CA TYR A 43 5.30 -19.38 -22.53
C TYR A 43 5.85 -19.86 -21.19
N ASN A 44 5.55 -21.13 -20.84
CA ASN A 44 6.11 -21.82 -19.69
C ASN A 44 7.00 -22.99 -20.16
N PRO A 45 8.33 -22.88 -20.06
CA PRO A 45 9.26 -23.92 -20.52
C PRO A 45 9.16 -25.22 -19.70
N GLU A 46 8.65 -25.15 -18.46
CA GLU A 46 8.59 -26.28 -17.53
C GLU A 46 7.39 -27.20 -17.76
N ALA A 47 6.40 -26.76 -18.53
CA ALA A 47 5.22 -27.55 -18.79
C ALA A 47 5.57 -28.82 -19.59
N PRO A 48 5.07 -30.02 -19.20
CA PRO A 48 5.51 -31.31 -19.74
C PRO A 48 5.09 -31.53 -21.19
N LYS A 49 3.98 -30.96 -21.64
CA LYS A 49 3.50 -31.11 -23.02
C LYS A 49 3.73 -29.83 -23.82
N PHE A 50 4.08 -29.98 -25.09
CA PHE A 50 4.41 -28.85 -25.97
C PHE A 50 3.30 -27.77 -26.04
N PHE A 51 2.04 -28.20 -26.17
CA PHE A 51 0.92 -27.24 -26.25
C PHE A 51 0.61 -26.57 -24.92
N ASP A 52 0.82 -27.24 -23.77
CA ASP A 52 0.61 -26.72 -22.43
C ASP A 52 1.68 -25.68 -22.06
N ARG A 53 2.74 -25.54 -22.88
CA ARG A 53 3.77 -24.50 -22.71
C ARG A 53 3.32 -23.10 -23.13
N PHE A 54 2.25 -23.01 -23.92
CA PHE A 54 1.75 -21.72 -24.37
C PHE A 54 0.47 -21.38 -23.63
N TYR A 55 0.44 -20.19 -23.04
CA TYR A 55 -0.80 -19.63 -22.52
C TYR A 55 -1.66 -19.13 -23.69
N ALA A 56 -2.41 -20.06 -24.29
CA ALA A 56 -3.20 -19.80 -25.49
C ALA A 56 -4.20 -18.65 -25.27
N ASP A 57 -4.84 -18.60 -24.10
CA ASP A 57 -5.79 -17.57 -23.74
C ASP A 57 -5.14 -16.18 -23.74
N SER A 58 -3.96 -16.03 -23.13
CA SER A 58 -3.20 -14.79 -23.12
C SER A 58 -2.80 -14.34 -24.52
N LEU A 59 -2.30 -15.25 -25.34
CA LEU A 59 -1.94 -14.92 -26.75
C LEU A 59 -3.14 -14.48 -27.56
N ILE A 60 -4.29 -15.14 -27.39
CA ILE A 60 -5.53 -14.80 -28.10
C ILE A 60 -6.07 -13.44 -27.64
N ILE A 61 -6.14 -13.21 -26.32
CA ILE A 61 -6.68 -11.98 -25.75
C ILE A 61 -5.76 -10.79 -26.05
N CYS A 62 -4.48 -10.86 -25.69
CA CYS A 62 -3.53 -9.77 -25.96
C CYS A 62 -3.33 -9.53 -27.45
N GLY A 63 -3.26 -10.59 -28.26
CA GLY A 63 -3.17 -10.48 -29.71
C GLY A 63 -4.42 -9.85 -30.33
N GLY A 64 -5.61 -10.25 -29.91
CA GLY A 64 -6.89 -9.66 -30.32
C GLY A 64 -7.00 -8.19 -29.93
N LEU A 65 -6.62 -7.83 -28.70
CA LEU A 65 -6.59 -6.46 -28.22
C LEU A 65 -5.57 -5.60 -28.99
N TRP A 66 -4.41 -6.14 -29.29
CA TRP A 66 -3.41 -5.47 -30.10
C TRP A 66 -3.93 -5.20 -31.54
N VAL A 67 -4.53 -6.20 -32.18
CA VAL A 67 -5.15 -6.02 -33.51
C VAL A 67 -6.25 -4.96 -33.45
N ALA A 68 -7.09 -4.96 -32.43
CA ALA A 68 -8.11 -3.93 -32.23
C ALA A 68 -7.50 -2.54 -32.07
N LEU A 69 -6.41 -2.41 -31.31
CA LEU A 69 -5.71 -1.14 -31.09
C LEU A 69 -5.11 -0.61 -32.40
N VAL A 70 -4.41 -1.46 -33.16
CA VAL A 70 -3.86 -1.12 -34.48
C VAL A 70 -4.97 -0.69 -35.45
N PHE A 71 -6.08 -1.45 -35.50
CA PHE A 71 -7.23 -1.10 -36.32
C PHE A 71 -7.79 0.28 -35.96
N LEU A 72 -7.98 0.54 -34.66
CA LEU A 72 -8.45 1.84 -34.16
C LEU A 72 -7.45 2.96 -34.45
N THR A 73 -6.14 2.70 -34.43
CA THR A 73 -5.12 3.70 -34.75
C THR A 73 -5.11 4.04 -36.22
N VAL A 74 -5.21 3.05 -37.11
CA VAL A 74 -5.14 3.22 -38.57
C VAL A 74 -6.45 3.78 -39.15
N LYS A 75 -7.58 3.20 -38.74
CA LYS A 75 -8.89 3.51 -39.31
C LYS A 75 -9.40 4.86 -38.85
N LYS A 76 -9.64 5.76 -39.79
CA LYS A 76 -10.40 6.98 -39.52
C LYS A 76 -11.89 6.64 -39.51
N ILE A 77 -12.46 6.59 -38.33
CA ILE A 77 -13.89 6.39 -38.15
C ILE A 77 -14.53 7.76 -37.98
N HIS A 78 -15.51 8.08 -38.82
CA HIS A 78 -16.32 9.29 -38.74
C HIS A 78 -17.77 8.87 -38.56
N PHE A 79 -18.40 9.35 -37.52
CA PHE A 79 -19.83 9.18 -37.30
C PHE A 79 -20.60 10.41 -37.77
N SER A 80 -21.85 10.24 -38.19
CA SER A 80 -22.74 11.38 -38.36
C SER A 80 -22.91 12.13 -37.04
N ALA A 81 -23.28 13.40 -37.05
CA ALA A 81 -23.44 14.19 -35.83
C ALA A 81 -24.44 13.56 -34.85
N GLU A 82 -25.53 12.99 -35.36
CA GLU A 82 -26.55 12.31 -34.56
C GLU A 82 -26.02 11.02 -33.90
N VAL A 83 -25.38 10.16 -34.70
CA VAL A 83 -24.77 8.91 -34.20
C VAL A 83 -23.67 9.23 -33.17
N ASN A 84 -22.83 10.21 -33.47
CA ASN A 84 -21.77 10.62 -32.51
C ASN A 84 -22.36 11.10 -31.17
N LYS A 85 -23.46 11.86 -31.22
CA LYS A 85 -24.16 12.33 -30.02
C LYS A 85 -24.71 11.16 -29.19
N ILE A 86 -25.39 10.21 -29.85
CA ILE A 86 -25.93 9.01 -29.19
C ILE A 86 -24.80 8.20 -28.55
N LEU A 87 -23.74 7.89 -29.33
CA LEU A 87 -22.59 7.12 -28.82
C LEU A 87 -21.88 7.85 -27.66
N THR A 88 -21.82 9.17 -27.70
CA THR A 88 -21.22 9.97 -26.60
C THR A 88 -22.03 9.84 -25.32
N TYR A 89 -23.38 9.88 -25.37
CA TYR A 89 -24.21 9.68 -24.18
C TYR A 89 -24.14 8.25 -23.66
N ILE A 90 -24.17 7.26 -24.57
CA ILE A 90 -23.96 5.85 -24.19
C ILE A 90 -22.61 5.69 -23.47
N ALA A 91 -21.52 6.25 -24.03
CA ALA A 91 -20.21 6.22 -23.40
C ALA A 91 -20.22 6.89 -22.02
N GLY A 92 -20.95 8.00 -21.86
CA GLY A 92 -21.09 8.70 -20.59
C GLY A 92 -21.73 7.85 -19.48
N ILE A 93 -22.75 7.09 -19.84
CA ILE A 93 -23.44 6.18 -18.89
C ILE A 93 -22.62 4.91 -18.67
N ALA A 94 -22.07 4.35 -19.74
CA ALA A 94 -21.37 3.06 -19.68
C ALA A 94 -19.99 3.17 -19.03
N THR A 95 -19.25 4.29 -19.16
CA THR A 95 -17.87 4.38 -18.70
C THR A 95 -17.68 4.12 -17.21
N PRO A 96 -18.46 4.71 -16.25
CA PRO A 96 -18.28 4.39 -14.84
C PRO A 96 -18.54 2.92 -14.53
N PHE A 97 -19.56 2.33 -15.17
CA PHE A 97 -19.86 0.91 -15.02
C PHE A 97 -18.78 0.01 -15.62
N MET A 98 -18.25 0.37 -16.78
CA MET A 98 -17.12 -0.36 -17.39
C MET A 98 -15.84 -0.23 -16.53
N ALA A 99 -15.59 0.94 -15.96
CA ALA A 99 -14.46 1.14 -15.04
C ALA A 99 -14.61 0.27 -13.79
N PHE A 100 -15.83 0.17 -13.23
CA PHE A 100 -16.15 -0.74 -12.14
C PHE A 100 -15.86 -2.19 -12.54
N LEU A 101 -16.50 -2.70 -13.59
CA LEU A 101 -16.30 -4.07 -14.05
C LEU A 101 -14.81 -4.36 -14.29
N TRP A 102 -14.13 -3.43 -14.93
CA TRP A 102 -12.74 -3.60 -15.34
C TRP A 102 -11.79 -3.68 -14.14
N LEU A 103 -11.98 -2.83 -13.12
CA LEU A 103 -11.17 -2.87 -11.92
C LEU A 103 -11.45 -4.12 -11.07
N GLU A 104 -12.73 -4.48 -10.90
CA GLU A 104 -13.09 -5.65 -10.10
C GLU A 104 -12.64 -6.95 -10.78
N PHE A 105 -12.74 -7.07 -12.10
CA PHE A 105 -12.18 -8.23 -12.83
C PHE A 105 -10.67 -8.35 -12.67
N TYR A 106 -9.94 -7.25 -12.69
CA TYR A 106 -8.50 -7.27 -12.50
C TYR A 106 -8.10 -7.69 -11.07
N ASN A 107 -8.83 -7.22 -10.07
CA ASN A 107 -8.62 -7.65 -8.69
C ASN A 107 -9.05 -9.10 -8.46
N ASP A 108 -10.08 -9.57 -9.17
CA ASP A 108 -10.63 -10.92 -9.06
C ASP A 108 -9.71 -11.98 -9.69
N ALA A 109 -9.08 -11.68 -10.82
CA ALA A 109 -8.09 -12.55 -11.47
C ALA A 109 -7.01 -13.01 -10.48
N GLN A 110 -6.60 -12.14 -9.58
CA GLN A 110 -5.63 -12.46 -8.54
C GLN A 110 -6.19 -13.41 -7.46
N PHE A 111 -7.47 -13.34 -7.16
CA PHE A 111 -8.03 -13.99 -5.99
C PHE A 111 -9.11 -15.05 -6.27
N TRP A 112 -9.45 -15.30 -7.51
CA TRP A 112 -10.43 -16.31 -7.95
C TRP A 112 -11.83 -16.15 -7.32
N VAL A 113 -12.20 -14.92 -6.96
CA VAL A 113 -13.54 -14.63 -6.43
C VAL A 113 -14.38 -13.95 -7.51
N PRO A 114 -15.42 -14.59 -8.05
CA PRO A 114 -16.27 -14.00 -9.08
C PRO A 114 -16.88 -12.68 -8.59
N ILE A 115 -16.80 -11.62 -9.38
CA ILE A 115 -17.40 -10.30 -9.12
C ILE A 115 -18.88 -10.41 -8.71
N PHE A 116 -19.57 -11.42 -9.25
CA PHE A 116 -20.98 -11.71 -8.94
C PHE A 116 -21.18 -12.39 -7.57
N SER A 117 -20.11 -12.74 -6.85
CA SER A 117 -20.21 -13.20 -5.47
C SER A 117 -20.34 -12.04 -4.48
N ILE A 118 -20.08 -10.81 -4.92
CA ILE A 118 -20.32 -9.61 -4.12
C ILE A 118 -21.83 -9.48 -3.90
N PRO A 119 -22.32 -9.37 -2.65
CA PRO A 119 -23.74 -9.19 -2.39
C PRO A 119 -24.30 -7.97 -3.14
N PHE A 120 -25.47 -8.12 -3.73
CA PHE A 120 -26.07 -7.12 -4.64
C PHE A 120 -26.11 -5.70 -4.07
N LEU A 121 -26.40 -5.56 -2.77
CA LEU A 121 -26.38 -4.26 -2.10
C LEU A 121 -25.01 -3.60 -2.16
N TYR A 122 -23.94 -4.34 -1.85
CA TYR A 122 -22.58 -3.81 -1.83
C TYR A 122 -22.08 -3.49 -3.23
N LEU A 123 -22.46 -4.33 -4.19
CA LEU A 123 -22.18 -4.09 -5.60
C LEU A 123 -22.78 -2.76 -6.08
N ILE A 124 -24.02 -2.45 -5.70
CA ILE A 124 -24.64 -1.14 -6.02
C ILE A 124 -23.89 0.00 -5.31
N LEU A 125 -23.56 -0.18 -4.03
CA LEU A 125 -22.84 0.84 -3.27
C LEU A 125 -21.46 1.13 -3.87
N ASP A 126 -20.76 0.10 -4.33
CA ASP A 126 -19.47 0.26 -4.99
C ASP A 126 -19.62 0.97 -6.36
N ILE A 127 -20.58 0.56 -7.18
CA ILE A 127 -20.86 1.23 -8.47
C ILE A 127 -21.17 2.72 -8.27
N ILE A 128 -21.89 3.10 -7.22
CA ILE A 128 -22.19 4.51 -6.91
C ILE A 128 -20.89 5.31 -6.74
N VAL A 129 -19.84 4.75 -6.14
CA VAL A 129 -18.54 5.42 -5.99
C VAL A 129 -17.97 5.80 -7.35
N TYR A 130 -18.00 4.90 -8.32
CA TYR A 130 -17.51 5.18 -9.69
C TYR A 130 -18.29 6.31 -10.35
N TYR A 131 -19.63 6.34 -10.20
CA TYR A 131 -20.44 7.41 -10.75
C TYR A 131 -20.18 8.76 -10.09
N VAL A 132 -19.97 8.79 -8.78
CA VAL A 132 -19.60 10.03 -8.06
C VAL A 132 -18.24 10.56 -8.51
N ILE A 133 -17.24 9.70 -8.65
CA ILE A 133 -15.93 10.07 -9.19
C ILE A 133 -16.07 10.58 -10.64
N TYR A 134 -16.92 9.94 -11.44
CA TYR A 134 -17.16 10.36 -12.81
C TYR A 134 -17.81 11.75 -12.91
N VAL A 135 -18.73 12.08 -12.00
CA VAL A 135 -19.32 13.43 -11.89
C VAL A 135 -18.23 14.50 -11.65
N LEU A 136 -17.22 14.20 -10.83
CA LEU A 136 -16.07 15.11 -10.64
C LEU A 136 -15.25 15.27 -11.93
N PHE A 137 -15.04 14.20 -12.70
CA PHE A 137 -14.34 14.31 -13.98
C PHE A 137 -15.15 15.07 -15.02
N LEU A 138 -16.48 14.93 -15.05
CA LEU A 138 -17.34 15.76 -15.89
C LEU A 138 -17.22 17.25 -15.53
N LEU A 139 -17.10 17.58 -14.25
CA LEU A 139 -16.86 18.95 -13.79
C LEU A 139 -15.52 19.49 -14.27
N LEU A 140 -14.46 18.71 -14.18
CA LEU A 140 -13.12 19.11 -14.60
C LEU A 140 -13.02 19.32 -16.10
N PHE A 141 -13.48 18.34 -16.89
CA PHE A 141 -13.29 18.33 -18.34
C PHE A 141 -14.40 19.04 -19.11
N ASN A 142 -15.58 19.22 -18.52
CA ASN A 142 -16.78 19.74 -19.20
C ASN A 142 -17.05 19.05 -20.54
N SER A 143 -16.79 17.77 -20.63
CA SER A 143 -16.91 16.94 -21.81
C SER A 143 -17.01 15.47 -21.42
N ILE A 144 -18.02 14.76 -21.90
CA ILE A 144 -18.19 13.33 -21.65
C ILE A 144 -16.94 12.57 -22.10
N ARG A 145 -16.49 12.77 -23.33
CA ARG A 145 -15.29 12.13 -23.86
C ARG A 145 -14.06 12.34 -22.95
N GLY A 146 -13.84 13.60 -22.51
CA GLY A 146 -12.70 13.92 -21.65
C GLY A 146 -12.79 13.26 -20.28
N ALA A 147 -13.97 13.27 -19.67
CA ALA A 147 -14.23 12.63 -18.40
C ALA A 147 -14.09 11.10 -18.48
N SER A 148 -14.63 10.49 -19.56
CA SER A 148 -14.53 9.04 -19.78
C SER A 148 -13.10 8.57 -19.96
N ILE A 149 -12.29 9.26 -20.75
CA ILE A 149 -10.87 8.93 -20.93
C ILE A 149 -10.13 9.05 -19.59
N CYS A 150 -10.38 10.12 -18.84
CA CYS A 150 -9.76 10.32 -17.54
C CYS A 150 -10.18 9.21 -16.55
N MET A 151 -11.45 8.84 -16.52
CA MET A 151 -11.96 7.76 -15.65
C MET A 151 -11.25 6.44 -15.93
N ILE A 152 -11.18 6.02 -17.19
CA ILE A 152 -10.52 4.75 -17.57
C ILE A 152 -9.03 4.78 -17.20
N ILE A 153 -8.32 5.87 -17.49
CA ILE A 153 -6.88 5.98 -17.18
C ILE A 153 -6.65 5.97 -15.66
N VAL A 154 -7.42 6.76 -14.90
CA VAL A 154 -7.25 6.84 -13.43
C VAL A 154 -7.57 5.50 -12.79
N THR A 155 -8.65 4.83 -13.24
CA THR A 155 -9.00 3.49 -12.76
C THR A 155 -7.89 2.48 -13.08
N ALA A 156 -7.31 2.53 -14.27
CA ALA A 156 -6.22 1.63 -14.64
C ALA A 156 -4.95 1.87 -13.80
N VAL A 157 -4.55 3.12 -13.61
CA VAL A 157 -3.39 3.46 -12.77
C VAL A 157 -3.62 3.01 -11.32
N PHE A 158 -4.82 3.25 -10.79
CA PHE A 158 -5.18 2.82 -9.45
C PHE A 158 -5.19 1.29 -9.34
N GLY A 159 -5.74 0.57 -10.32
CA GLY A 159 -5.79 -0.89 -10.35
C GLY A 159 -4.39 -1.51 -10.31
N ILE A 160 -3.50 -1.08 -11.21
CA ILE A 160 -2.11 -1.57 -11.24
C ILE A 160 -1.40 -1.27 -9.91
N PHE A 161 -1.54 -0.05 -9.39
CA PHE A 161 -0.93 0.31 -8.12
C PHE A 161 -1.47 -0.52 -6.95
N ASN A 162 -2.78 -0.76 -6.88
CA ASN A 162 -3.41 -1.58 -5.86
C ASN A 162 -2.99 -3.05 -5.94
N TYR A 163 -2.87 -3.57 -7.17
CA TYR A 163 -2.38 -4.92 -7.44
C TYR A 163 -0.95 -5.12 -6.93
N GLU A 164 -0.03 -4.23 -7.32
CA GLU A 164 1.37 -4.27 -6.88
C GLU A 164 1.50 -4.16 -5.35
N LEU A 165 0.70 -3.30 -4.71
CA LEU A 165 0.67 -3.22 -3.25
C LEU A 165 0.22 -4.53 -2.61
N THR A 166 -0.77 -5.20 -3.21
CA THR A 166 -1.29 -6.46 -2.70
C THR A 166 -0.26 -7.60 -2.86
N LEU A 167 0.46 -7.62 -3.97
CA LEU A 167 1.59 -8.55 -4.15
C LEU A 167 2.69 -8.31 -3.12
N PHE A 168 3.06 -7.06 -2.90
CA PHE A 168 4.17 -6.70 -2.02
C PHE A 168 3.87 -6.95 -0.53
N ARG A 169 2.69 -6.60 -0.04
CA ARG A 169 2.39 -6.63 1.41
C ARG A 169 1.15 -7.44 1.78
N SER A 170 0.58 -8.15 0.81
CA SER A 170 -0.69 -8.89 0.97
C SER A 170 -1.86 -8.04 1.45
N MET A 171 -1.82 -6.74 1.17
CA MET A 171 -2.87 -5.78 1.56
C MET A 171 -3.10 -4.77 0.44
N SER A 172 -4.37 -4.54 0.12
CA SER A 172 -4.80 -3.51 -0.84
C SER A 172 -4.55 -2.09 -0.30
N PHE A 173 -4.67 -1.10 -1.19
CA PHE A 173 -4.51 0.32 -0.88
C PHE A 173 -5.51 0.79 0.19
N ILE A 174 -5.02 1.47 1.21
CA ILE A 174 -5.81 2.13 2.24
C ILE A 174 -5.49 3.63 2.27
N ALA A 175 -6.42 4.45 2.75
CA ALA A 175 -6.26 5.91 2.73
C ALA A 175 -5.00 6.41 3.46
N SER A 176 -4.54 5.72 4.50
CA SER A 176 -3.29 6.05 5.21
C SER A 176 -2.04 5.89 4.35
N ASP A 177 -2.09 5.12 3.25
CA ASP A 177 -0.94 4.96 2.35
C ASP A 177 -0.53 6.26 1.66
N ILE A 178 -1.45 7.21 1.55
CA ILE A 178 -1.13 8.56 1.05
C ILE A 178 0.01 9.19 1.85
N TYR A 179 0.08 8.96 3.15
CA TYR A 179 1.16 9.47 4.00
C TYR A 179 2.47 8.69 3.84
N SER A 180 2.39 7.44 3.38
CA SER A 180 3.54 6.59 3.09
C SER A 180 4.12 6.81 1.69
N PHE A 181 3.48 7.62 0.85
CA PHE A 181 3.87 7.80 -0.56
C PHE A 181 5.34 8.21 -0.72
N VAL A 182 5.83 9.13 0.13
CA VAL A 182 7.25 9.56 0.10
C VAL A 182 8.19 8.39 0.42
N THR A 183 7.80 7.54 1.37
CA THR A 183 8.54 6.32 1.72
C THR A 183 8.52 5.32 0.57
N ALA A 184 7.36 5.09 -0.03
CA ALA A 184 7.21 4.18 -1.17
C ALA A 184 8.09 4.62 -2.35
N VAL A 185 8.13 5.91 -2.67
CA VAL A 185 9.02 6.45 -3.72
C VAL A 185 10.50 6.24 -3.39
N SER A 186 10.89 6.36 -2.11
CA SER A 186 12.30 6.17 -1.71
C SER A 186 12.78 4.72 -1.84
N VAL A 187 11.87 3.75 -1.78
CA VAL A 187 12.18 2.32 -1.93
C VAL A 187 11.82 1.77 -3.32
N ALA A 188 11.23 2.58 -4.19
CA ALA A 188 10.79 2.14 -5.51
C ALA A 188 11.94 1.58 -6.38
N ASN A 189 13.16 2.03 -6.16
CA ASN A 189 14.35 1.53 -6.90
C ASN A 189 14.75 0.10 -6.51
N THR A 190 14.29 -0.39 -5.36
CA THR A 190 14.57 -1.76 -4.87
C THR A 190 13.45 -2.73 -5.22
N TYR A 191 12.34 -2.23 -5.78
CA TYR A 191 11.17 -3.01 -6.14
C TYR A 191 11.09 -3.22 -7.65
N GLN A 192 10.96 -4.46 -8.08
CA GLN A 192 10.71 -4.79 -9.49
C GLN A 192 9.21 -4.97 -9.70
N LEU A 193 8.63 -4.14 -10.57
CA LEU A 193 7.24 -4.29 -11.00
C LEU A 193 7.03 -5.67 -11.63
N GLN A 194 6.10 -6.43 -11.09
CA GLN A 194 5.74 -7.75 -11.62
C GLN A 194 4.68 -7.56 -12.71
N VAL A 195 5.12 -7.51 -13.96
CA VAL A 195 4.19 -7.49 -15.10
C VAL A 195 3.88 -8.94 -15.45
N ASP A 196 2.73 -9.43 -15.00
CA ASP A 196 2.15 -10.70 -15.35
C ASP A 196 1.14 -10.59 -16.51
N VAL A 197 0.50 -11.70 -16.85
CA VAL A 197 -0.49 -11.80 -17.93
C VAL A 197 -1.68 -10.89 -17.66
N ASP A 198 -2.21 -10.93 -16.44
CA ASP A 198 -3.40 -10.17 -16.05
C ASP A 198 -3.13 -8.66 -16.15
N THR A 199 -1.94 -8.22 -15.73
CA THR A 199 -1.50 -6.84 -15.87
C THR A 199 -1.36 -6.42 -17.34
N ALA A 200 -0.82 -7.30 -18.19
CA ALA A 200 -0.67 -7.03 -19.61
C ALA A 200 -2.04 -6.90 -20.31
N GLU A 201 -2.98 -7.81 -20.03
CA GLU A 201 -4.35 -7.78 -20.54
C GLU A 201 -5.10 -6.53 -20.08
N PHE A 202 -5.00 -6.22 -18.79
CA PHE A 202 -5.61 -5.03 -18.19
C PHE A 202 -5.10 -3.75 -18.84
N PHE A 203 -3.79 -3.65 -19.05
CA PHE A 203 -3.18 -2.49 -19.71
C PHE A 203 -3.60 -2.38 -21.20
N MET A 204 -3.57 -3.47 -21.95
CA MET A 204 -3.96 -3.50 -23.36
C MET A 204 -5.43 -3.13 -23.56
N MET A 205 -6.34 -3.66 -22.75
CA MET A 205 -7.76 -3.30 -22.81
C MET A 205 -7.97 -1.82 -22.47
N THR A 206 -7.24 -1.28 -21.49
CA THR A 206 -7.27 0.14 -21.14
C THR A 206 -6.94 0.99 -22.37
N LEU A 207 -5.90 0.63 -23.13
CA LEU A 207 -5.53 1.34 -24.36
C LEU A 207 -6.62 1.26 -25.43
N VAL A 208 -7.22 0.09 -25.62
CA VAL A 208 -8.33 -0.11 -26.57
C VAL A 208 -9.54 0.76 -26.19
N LEU A 209 -9.94 0.78 -24.93
CA LEU A 209 -11.05 1.60 -24.45
C LEU A 209 -10.76 3.11 -24.66
N VAL A 210 -9.55 3.57 -24.36
CA VAL A 210 -9.15 4.94 -24.62
C VAL A 210 -9.16 5.25 -26.12
N ALA A 211 -8.66 4.34 -26.96
CA ALA A 211 -8.66 4.51 -28.41
C ALA A 211 -10.09 4.59 -28.99
N LEU A 212 -11.02 3.79 -28.48
CA LEU A 212 -12.44 3.86 -28.83
C LEU A 212 -13.04 5.22 -28.46
N LEU A 213 -12.83 5.67 -27.22
CA LEU A 213 -13.33 6.97 -26.74
C LEU A 213 -12.74 8.14 -27.55
N LEU A 214 -11.51 8.01 -28.04
CA LEU A 214 -10.87 9.01 -28.90
C LEU A 214 -11.54 9.14 -30.28
N LYS A 215 -12.35 8.17 -30.72
CA LYS A 215 -13.13 8.27 -31.99
C LYS A 215 -14.36 9.16 -31.85
N LEU A 216 -14.85 9.38 -30.64
CA LEU A 216 -15.96 10.29 -30.38
C LEU A 216 -15.53 11.75 -30.54
N ASP A 217 -16.44 12.63 -30.92
CA ASP A 217 -16.17 14.06 -31.01
C ASP A 217 -16.13 14.69 -29.60
N LYS A 218 -15.31 15.72 -29.48
CA LYS A 218 -15.22 16.46 -28.20
C LYS A 218 -16.23 17.60 -28.20
N GLU A 219 -17.35 17.38 -27.53
CA GLU A 219 -18.33 18.42 -27.28
C GLU A 219 -18.24 18.98 -25.85
N LYS A 220 -18.63 20.25 -25.70
CA LYS A 220 -18.80 20.86 -24.39
C LYS A 220 -20.20 20.57 -23.87
N LEU A 221 -20.29 20.03 -22.65
CA LEU A 221 -21.57 19.74 -22.02
C LEU A 221 -22.35 21.01 -21.66
N PHE A 222 -21.66 21.96 -21.03
CA PHE A 222 -22.31 23.14 -20.49
C PHE A 222 -21.62 24.42 -20.97
N LYS A 223 -22.46 25.46 -21.22
CA LYS A 223 -22.02 26.84 -21.27
C LYS A 223 -21.69 27.31 -19.86
N TRP A 224 -21.07 28.50 -19.71
CA TRP A 224 -20.55 28.95 -18.42
C TRP A 224 -21.61 29.00 -17.29
N LYS A 225 -22.85 29.46 -17.55
CA LYS A 225 -23.93 29.48 -16.55
C LYS A 225 -24.34 28.07 -16.11
N GLY A 226 -24.53 27.16 -17.08
CA GLY A 226 -24.84 25.76 -16.77
C GLY A 226 -23.71 25.08 -16.02
N ARG A 227 -22.44 25.46 -16.25
CA ARG A 227 -21.29 24.95 -15.52
C ARG A 227 -21.30 25.35 -14.04
N ILE A 228 -21.73 26.58 -13.72
CA ILE A 228 -21.89 27.01 -12.31
C ILE A 228 -22.92 26.14 -11.60
N ILE A 229 -24.11 25.98 -12.20
CA ILE A 229 -25.18 25.14 -11.64
C ILE A 229 -24.68 23.70 -11.43
N TYR A 230 -24.05 23.14 -12.46
CA TYR A 230 -23.47 21.80 -12.38
C TYR A 230 -22.43 21.68 -11.26
N THR A 231 -21.58 22.69 -11.07
CA THR A 231 -20.60 22.72 -9.98
C THR A 231 -21.28 22.68 -8.61
N LEU A 232 -22.31 23.51 -8.40
CA LEU A 232 -23.05 23.53 -7.14
C LEU A 232 -23.72 22.18 -6.84
N VAL A 233 -24.38 21.61 -7.84
CA VAL A 233 -25.01 20.28 -7.72
C VAL A 233 -23.97 19.20 -7.43
N SER A 234 -22.84 19.21 -8.14
CA SER A 234 -21.75 18.26 -7.91
C SER A 234 -21.16 18.39 -6.51
N CYS A 235 -21.00 19.61 -5.98
CA CYS A 235 -20.55 19.84 -4.60
C CYS A 235 -21.55 19.27 -3.58
N MET A 236 -22.85 19.46 -3.80
CA MET A 236 -23.88 18.89 -2.91
C MET A 236 -23.87 17.35 -2.95
N ILE A 237 -23.79 16.75 -4.14
CA ILE A 237 -23.69 15.29 -4.31
C ILE A 237 -22.45 14.78 -3.56
N PHE A 238 -21.31 15.41 -3.77
CA PHE A 238 -20.05 15.00 -3.16
C PHE A 238 -20.07 15.15 -1.63
N ALA A 239 -20.65 16.23 -1.12
CA ALA A 239 -20.79 16.44 0.32
C ALA A 239 -21.72 15.36 0.95
N GLY A 240 -22.88 15.11 0.34
CA GLY A 240 -23.78 14.04 0.79
C GLY A 240 -23.13 12.65 0.71
N PHE A 241 -22.44 12.36 -0.38
CA PHE A 241 -21.68 11.14 -0.53
C PHE A 241 -20.60 10.99 0.56
N THR A 242 -19.79 12.01 0.77
CA THR A 242 -18.73 11.99 1.80
C THR A 242 -19.32 11.79 3.19
N GLN A 243 -20.44 12.46 3.50
CA GLN A 243 -21.13 12.29 4.78
C GLN A 243 -21.60 10.85 4.99
N VAL A 244 -22.17 10.22 3.97
CA VAL A 244 -22.71 8.84 4.10
C VAL A 244 -21.61 7.78 4.03
N TYR A 245 -20.68 7.91 3.07
CA TYR A 245 -19.68 6.87 2.78
C TYR A 245 -18.43 6.94 3.66
N VAL A 246 -18.10 8.11 4.18
CA VAL A 246 -16.85 8.31 4.93
C VAL A 246 -17.12 8.51 6.42
N TYR A 247 -18.06 9.41 6.78
CA TYR A 247 -18.19 9.87 8.15
C TYR A 247 -19.35 9.26 8.95
N SER A 248 -20.41 8.73 8.29
CA SER A 248 -21.53 8.18 9.04
C SER A 248 -21.37 6.69 9.33
N ASP A 249 -22.02 6.26 10.41
CA ASP A 249 -22.15 4.84 10.78
C ASP A 249 -23.23 4.12 9.96
N TYR A 250 -23.86 4.82 8.99
CA TYR A 250 -24.98 4.25 8.20
C TYR A 250 -24.56 2.97 7.47
N LEU A 251 -23.40 2.98 6.84
CA LEU A 251 -22.90 1.80 6.12
C LEU A 251 -22.59 0.64 7.06
N GLU A 252 -22.09 0.92 8.26
CA GLU A 252 -21.85 -0.11 9.30
C GLU A 252 -23.18 -0.73 9.77
N ASN A 253 -24.20 0.11 9.95
CA ASN A 253 -25.54 -0.36 10.37
C ASN A 253 -26.22 -1.27 9.34
N ILE A 254 -25.87 -1.17 8.06
CA ILE A 254 -26.37 -2.05 6.99
C ILE A 254 -25.39 -3.21 6.67
N GLY A 255 -24.40 -3.44 7.52
CA GLY A 255 -23.51 -4.59 7.43
C GLY A 255 -22.21 -4.34 6.67
N VAL A 256 -21.94 -3.11 6.22
CA VAL A 256 -20.65 -2.73 5.62
C VAL A 256 -19.67 -2.42 6.76
N ASP A 257 -19.22 -3.46 7.43
CA ASP A 257 -18.30 -3.35 8.56
C ASP A 257 -16.84 -3.58 8.12
N PHE A 258 -16.00 -2.58 8.37
CA PHE A 258 -14.56 -2.61 8.05
C PHE A 258 -13.65 -2.89 9.24
N ARG A 259 -14.21 -3.00 10.44
CA ARG A 259 -13.49 -3.33 11.68
C ARG A 259 -13.07 -4.79 11.70
N VAL A 260 -12.31 -5.24 10.70
CA VAL A 260 -11.94 -6.64 10.59
C VAL A 260 -10.46 -6.84 10.33
N TYR A 261 -9.97 -7.84 11.02
CA TYR A 261 -8.62 -8.37 11.05
C TYR A 261 -7.98 -8.72 9.69
N ARG A 262 -8.76 -8.80 8.59
CA ARG A 262 -8.27 -9.12 7.23
C ARG A 262 -8.82 -8.15 6.20
N PRO A 263 -8.14 -7.03 5.93
CA PRO A 263 -8.60 -6.03 4.95
C PRO A 263 -8.90 -6.61 3.57
N GLN A 264 -8.08 -7.55 3.09
CA GLN A 264 -8.24 -8.18 1.77
C GLN A 264 -9.61 -8.84 1.57
N TYR A 265 -10.15 -9.50 2.62
CA TYR A 265 -11.49 -10.08 2.56
C TYR A 265 -12.56 -9.03 2.29
N LYS A 266 -12.36 -7.81 2.79
CA LYS A 266 -13.30 -6.72 2.63
C LYS A 266 -13.30 -6.15 1.21
N TYR A 267 -12.14 -6.06 0.58
CA TYR A 267 -12.05 -5.64 -0.82
C TYR A 267 -12.80 -6.61 -1.75
N ARG A 268 -12.71 -7.90 -1.51
CA ARG A 268 -13.44 -8.92 -2.25
C ARG A 268 -14.93 -8.92 -1.95
N TYR A 269 -15.33 -8.66 -0.72
CA TYR A 269 -16.71 -8.80 -0.26
C TYR A 269 -17.56 -7.55 -0.51
N TYR A 270 -16.95 -6.38 -0.48
CA TYR A 270 -17.66 -5.10 -0.64
C TYR A 270 -17.36 -4.39 -1.97
N GLY A 271 -16.29 -4.75 -2.65
CA GLY A 271 -15.77 -4.06 -3.82
C GLY A 271 -14.63 -3.09 -3.49
N THR A 272 -13.83 -2.81 -4.50
CA THR A 272 -12.54 -2.12 -4.34
C THR A 272 -12.69 -0.66 -3.93
N LEU A 273 -13.49 0.12 -4.66
CA LEU A 273 -13.58 1.55 -4.36
C LEU A 273 -14.46 1.85 -3.15
N LEU A 274 -15.50 1.07 -2.88
CA LEU A 274 -16.30 1.20 -1.66
C LEU A 274 -15.41 1.00 -0.42
N THR A 275 -14.61 -0.06 -0.42
CA THR A 275 -13.66 -0.35 0.65
C THR A 275 -12.63 0.77 0.78
N THR A 276 -12.02 1.20 -0.33
CA THR A 276 -11.08 2.31 -0.34
C THR A 276 -11.69 3.59 0.26
N MET A 277 -12.91 3.97 -0.14
CA MET A 277 -13.58 5.17 0.38
C MET A 277 -13.83 5.09 1.88
N ARG A 278 -14.22 3.93 2.39
CA ARG A 278 -14.41 3.75 3.83
C ARG A 278 -13.12 3.95 4.62
N THR A 279 -11.98 3.56 4.08
CA THR A 279 -10.68 3.75 4.78
C THR A 279 -10.33 5.22 5.01
N PHE A 280 -10.92 6.16 4.24
CA PHE A 280 -10.78 7.61 4.53
C PHE A 280 -11.42 8.02 5.85
N GLY A 281 -12.48 7.35 6.29
CA GLY A 281 -13.09 7.57 7.61
C GLY A 281 -12.13 7.25 8.75
N TYR A 282 -11.23 6.32 8.55
CA TYR A 282 -10.23 5.90 9.55
C TYR A 282 -9.02 6.82 9.67
N LEU A 283 -8.92 7.85 8.84
CA LEU A 283 -7.90 8.89 9.03
C LEU A 283 -8.20 9.80 10.22
N HIS A 284 -9.38 9.70 10.81
CA HIS A 284 -9.83 10.53 11.92
C HIS A 284 -10.25 9.66 13.11
N VAL A 285 -9.71 9.99 14.29
CA VAL A 285 -10.11 9.33 15.54
C VAL A 285 -11.41 9.97 16.04
N THR A 286 -12.44 9.15 16.18
CA THR A 286 -13.72 9.62 16.69
C THR A 286 -13.60 9.90 18.19
N GLN A 287 -13.99 11.12 18.60
CA GLN A 287 -13.99 11.49 20.00
C GLN A 287 -15.07 10.70 20.76
N PRO A 288 -14.72 10.02 21.88
CA PRO A 288 -15.73 9.37 22.73
C PRO A 288 -16.79 10.36 23.22
N LYS A 289 -18.05 9.89 23.36
CA LYS A 289 -19.18 10.77 23.73
C LYS A 289 -18.96 11.53 25.05
N ASP A 290 -18.32 10.90 26.02
CA ASP A 290 -18.08 11.45 27.36
C ASP A 290 -16.67 12.07 27.50
N TYR A 291 -15.96 12.28 26.39
CA TYR A 291 -14.62 12.84 26.44
C TYR A 291 -14.64 14.32 26.85
N SER A 292 -13.91 14.60 27.92
CA SER A 292 -13.54 15.97 28.29
C SER A 292 -12.18 15.97 28.99
N VAL A 293 -11.47 17.10 28.92
CA VAL A 293 -10.19 17.24 29.64
C VAL A 293 -10.35 17.03 31.14
N SER A 294 -11.50 17.42 31.71
CA SER A 294 -11.81 17.21 33.12
C SER A 294 -12.03 15.74 33.45
N ALA A 295 -12.72 14.97 32.57
CA ALA A 295 -12.91 13.54 32.74
C ALA A 295 -11.56 12.79 32.69
N VAL A 296 -10.70 13.12 31.71
CA VAL A 296 -9.35 12.53 31.63
C VAL A 296 -8.52 12.86 32.88
N LYS A 297 -8.51 14.12 33.33
CA LYS A 297 -7.81 14.50 34.57
C LYS A 297 -8.33 13.77 35.81
N LYS A 298 -9.64 13.53 35.89
CA LYS A 298 -10.23 12.77 37.00
C LYS A 298 -9.76 11.31 37.00
N ILE A 299 -9.73 10.68 35.81
CA ILE A 299 -9.24 9.30 35.64
C ILE A 299 -7.76 9.23 36.01
N THR A 300 -6.92 10.08 35.43
CA THR A 300 -5.48 10.07 35.70
C THR A 300 -5.16 10.31 37.17
N LYS A 301 -5.90 11.17 37.87
CA LYS A 301 -5.72 11.43 39.28
C LYS A 301 -5.97 10.17 40.13
N GLN A 302 -6.99 9.38 39.79
CA GLN A 302 -7.26 8.13 40.52
C GLN A 302 -6.07 7.14 40.48
N TYR A 303 -5.40 7.05 39.32
CA TYR A 303 -4.23 6.19 39.15
C TYR A 303 -2.96 6.78 39.78
N THR A 304 -2.81 8.11 39.78
CA THR A 304 -1.65 8.78 40.40
C THR A 304 -1.70 8.65 41.92
N ASP A 305 -2.87 8.86 42.51
CA ASP A 305 -3.06 8.78 43.97
C ASP A 305 -2.92 7.33 44.48
N SER A 306 -3.27 6.34 43.67
CA SER A 306 -3.11 4.90 44.03
C SER A 306 -1.64 4.44 44.00
N ASN A 307 -0.80 5.02 43.16
CA ASN A 307 0.62 4.67 43.06
C ASN A 307 1.53 5.47 43.99
N SER A 308 1.00 6.42 44.77
CA SER A 308 1.78 7.23 45.70
C SER A 308 2.11 6.53 47.01
N THR A 309 1.67 5.28 47.20
CA THR A 309 1.85 4.53 48.46
C THR A 309 2.99 3.52 48.45
N GLU A 310 3.59 3.23 47.31
CA GLU A 310 4.81 2.43 47.23
C GLU A 310 6.03 3.35 47.11
N THR A 311 6.55 3.84 48.20
CA THR A 311 7.94 4.25 48.33
C THR A 311 8.80 3.00 48.14
N ILE A 312 9.17 2.72 46.88
CA ILE A 312 10.28 1.81 46.60
C ILE A 312 11.50 2.48 47.22
N GLU A 313 12.00 1.96 48.36
CA GLU A 313 13.32 2.32 48.86
C GLU A 313 14.31 2.08 47.70
N THR A 314 14.73 3.15 47.04
CA THR A 314 15.78 3.10 46.05
C THR A 314 17.09 2.91 46.76
N THR A 315 17.45 1.65 47.07
CA THR A 315 18.86 1.31 47.19
C THR A 315 19.54 1.78 45.89
N GLU A 316 20.64 2.50 46.00
CA GLU A 316 21.44 2.93 44.84
C GLU A 316 22.01 1.72 44.11
N THR A 317 21.14 1.00 43.40
CA THR A 317 21.57 -0.10 42.54
C THR A 317 22.02 0.51 41.22
N LYS A 318 23.23 0.15 40.77
CA LYS A 318 23.76 0.54 39.48
C LYS A 318 22.79 0.12 38.38
N LYS A 319 22.21 1.10 37.68
CA LYS A 319 21.22 0.83 36.64
C LYS A 319 21.89 0.14 35.45
N PRO A 320 21.31 -0.93 34.88
CA PRO A 320 21.87 -1.62 33.74
C PRO A 320 21.75 -0.79 32.48
N ASN A 321 22.63 -1.01 31.50
CA ASN A 321 22.41 -0.54 30.15
C ASN A 321 21.25 -1.35 29.51
N ILE A 322 20.43 -0.70 28.72
CA ILE A 322 19.29 -1.32 28.05
C ILE A 322 19.49 -1.22 26.54
N ILE A 323 19.51 -2.37 25.88
CA ILE A 323 19.51 -2.47 24.42
C ILE A 323 18.28 -3.28 24.04
N ALA A 324 17.34 -2.61 23.36
CA ALA A 324 16.13 -3.24 22.85
C ALA A 324 16.27 -3.42 21.35
N ILE A 325 16.16 -4.66 20.88
CA ILE A 325 16.30 -5.00 19.46
C ILE A 325 14.97 -5.57 18.97
N MET A 326 14.39 -4.93 17.98
CA MET A 326 13.27 -5.43 17.22
C MET A 326 13.81 -6.06 15.93
N ASN A 327 13.91 -7.38 15.93
CA ASN A 327 14.36 -8.12 14.75
C ASN A 327 13.24 -8.20 13.71
N GLU A 328 13.48 -7.62 12.55
CA GLU A 328 12.54 -7.65 11.43
C GLU A 328 12.30 -9.10 10.97
N SER A 329 11.03 -9.46 10.80
CA SER A 329 10.57 -10.78 10.34
C SER A 329 11.10 -11.98 11.16
N PHE A 330 11.55 -11.77 12.39
CA PHE A 330 12.04 -12.84 13.26
C PHE A 330 10.87 -13.59 13.92
N ALA A 331 10.65 -14.85 13.51
CA ALA A 331 9.62 -15.70 14.06
C ALA A 331 10.06 -17.17 14.11
N ASP A 332 9.59 -17.91 15.09
CA ASP A 332 9.70 -19.37 15.07
C ASP A 332 8.57 -19.97 14.23
N LEU A 333 8.88 -20.40 13.02
CA LEU A 333 7.88 -20.91 12.08
C LEU A 333 7.16 -22.18 12.57
N LYS A 334 7.73 -22.91 13.55
CA LYS A 334 7.05 -24.06 14.18
C LYS A 334 5.79 -23.67 14.95
N GLU A 335 5.67 -22.41 15.35
CA GLU A 335 4.47 -21.89 16.01
C GLU A 335 3.27 -21.75 15.05
N VAL A 336 3.51 -21.70 13.74
CA VAL A 336 2.46 -21.60 12.73
C VAL A 336 1.84 -22.97 12.42
N GLY A 337 2.57 -24.05 12.66
CA GLY A 337 2.11 -25.41 12.41
C GLY A 337 3.21 -26.45 12.61
N ASP A 338 2.89 -27.70 12.42
CA ASP A 338 3.84 -28.82 12.54
C ASP A 338 4.78 -28.85 11.32
N LEU A 339 5.77 -27.96 11.34
CA LEU A 339 6.74 -27.82 10.27
C LEU A 339 7.87 -28.84 10.43
N GLN A 340 7.95 -29.79 9.52
CA GLN A 340 9.04 -30.75 9.42
C GLN A 340 10.18 -30.13 8.60
N VAL A 341 11.36 -30.03 9.19
CA VAL A 341 12.55 -29.39 8.59
C VAL A 341 13.76 -30.31 8.70
N SER A 342 14.65 -30.26 7.70
CA SER A 342 15.86 -31.08 7.63
C SER A 342 16.85 -30.80 8.77
N GLN A 343 16.85 -29.56 9.30
CA GLN A 343 17.69 -29.17 10.42
C GLN A 343 17.04 -28.01 11.20
N ASP A 344 17.48 -27.81 12.44
CA ASP A 344 17.02 -26.69 13.24
C ASP A 344 17.51 -25.37 12.64
N TYR A 345 16.58 -24.50 12.24
CA TYR A 345 16.87 -23.18 11.67
C TYR A 345 17.12 -22.07 12.72
N MET A 346 16.95 -22.38 14.02
CA MET A 346 17.20 -21.45 15.13
C MET A 346 18.03 -22.08 16.26
N PRO A 347 19.13 -22.77 15.94
CA PRO A 347 19.85 -23.57 16.94
C PRO A 347 20.48 -22.71 18.03
N PHE A 348 20.98 -21.52 17.70
CA PHE A 348 21.57 -20.59 18.66
C PHE A 348 20.49 -20.10 19.66
N PHE A 349 19.39 -19.58 19.16
CA PHE A 349 18.32 -19.04 19.98
C PHE A 349 17.76 -20.11 20.94
N ARG A 350 17.54 -21.33 20.45
CA ARG A 350 17.00 -22.41 21.27
C ARG A 350 17.96 -22.87 22.36
N LYS A 351 19.27 -22.78 22.12
CA LYS A 351 20.33 -23.16 23.10
C LYS A 351 20.56 -22.13 24.20
N LEU A 352 20.13 -20.89 24.04
CA LEU A 352 20.27 -19.87 25.08
C LEU A 352 19.53 -20.30 26.36
N LYS A 353 20.24 -20.39 27.47
CA LYS A 353 19.69 -20.81 28.80
C LYS A 353 20.14 -19.89 29.91
N GLU A 354 21.44 -19.58 29.97
CA GLU A 354 22.01 -18.77 31.04
C GLU A 354 21.66 -17.30 30.90
N ASN A 355 21.27 -16.64 31.97
CA ASN A 355 20.87 -15.24 32.02
C ASN A 355 19.84 -14.87 30.93
N THR A 356 18.96 -15.83 30.61
CA THR A 356 18.03 -15.73 29.50
C THR A 356 16.61 -16.02 29.98
N ILE A 357 15.68 -15.09 29.66
CA ILE A 357 14.23 -15.28 29.78
C ILE A 357 13.69 -15.34 28.34
N LYS A 358 12.91 -16.36 28.03
CA LYS A 358 12.24 -16.54 26.74
C LYS A 358 10.74 -16.57 26.93
N GLY A 359 10.02 -16.11 25.93
CA GLY A 359 8.57 -16.13 25.91
C GLY A 359 8.03 -15.75 24.55
N TYR A 360 6.72 -15.75 24.43
CA TYR A 360 6.01 -15.35 23.23
C TYR A 360 5.40 -13.96 23.43
N THR A 361 5.46 -13.14 22.42
CA THR A 361 4.80 -11.85 22.38
C THR A 361 3.69 -11.91 21.33
N TYR A 362 2.47 -11.63 21.76
CA TYR A 362 1.36 -11.46 20.81
C TYR A 362 1.39 -10.05 20.25
N SER A 363 1.54 -9.94 18.95
CA SER A 363 1.46 -8.66 18.26
C SER A 363 0.02 -8.38 17.83
N SER A 364 -0.47 -7.18 18.05
CA SER A 364 -1.73 -6.70 17.50
C SER A 364 -1.62 -6.32 16.02
N VAL A 365 -0.39 -6.33 15.49
CA VAL A 365 -0.06 -5.87 14.13
C VAL A 365 -0.04 -7.05 13.18
N PHE A 366 -0.73 -6.90 12.06
CA PHE A 366 -0.80 -7.90 11.00
C PHE A 366 -0.22 -7.36 9.70
N GLY A 367 0.60 -8.17 9.03
CA GLY A 367 1.02 -7.93 7.64
C GLY A 367 1.83 -6.64 7.42
N GLY A 368 2.98 -6.49 8.04
CA GLY A 368 3.83 -5.30 7.94
C GLY A 368 3.50 -4.26 9.01
N ASN A 369 3.60 -2.96 8.70
CA ASN A 369 3.37 -1.87 9.67
C ASN A 369 4.24 -1.98 10.94
N THR A 370 5.52 -2.27 10.78
CA THR A 370 6.53 -2.39 11.85
C THR A 370 6.44 -1.24 12.87
N ALA A 371 6.21 -0.01 12.39
CA ALA A 371 6.04 1.18 13.23
C ALA A 371 4.87 1.09 14.23
N ASN A 372 3.89 0.23 14.00
CA ASN A 372 2.78 0.02 14.91
C ASN A 372 3.22 -0.80 16.13
N SER A 373 4.01 -1.85 15.92
CA SER A 373 4.62 -2.60 17.03
C SER A 373 5.61 -1.74 17.82
N GLU A 374 6.38 -0.90 17.13
CA GLU A 374 7.25 0.09 17.77
C GLU A 374 6.45 1.06 18.65
N PHE A 375 5.33 1.57 18.11
CA PHE A 375 4.46 2.49 18.85
C PHE A 375 3.94 1.86 20.15
N GLU A 376 3.43 0.64 20.09
CA GLU A 376 2.95 -0.06 21.29
C GLU A 376 4.08 -0.29 22.30
N PHE A 377 5.24 -0.77 21.85
CA PHE A 377 6.40 -0.99 22.71
C PHE A 377 6.92 0.31 23.34
N MET A 378 7.07 1.37 22.53
CA MET A 378 7.68 2.62 22.99
C MET A 378 6.77 3.47 23.86
N THR A 379 5.46 3.43 23.64
CA THR A 379 4.50 4.29 24.34
C THR A 379 3.70 3.57 25.41
N GLY A 380 3.62 2.24 25.36
CA GLY A 380 2.72 1.45 26.20
C GLY A 380 1.23 1.62 25.83
N ASN A 381 0.93 2.32 24.75
CA ASN A 381 -0.44 2.48 24.26
C ASN A 381 -0.79 1.36 23.29
N THR A 382 -2.04 0.93 23.28
CA THR A 382 -2.55 -0.06 22.34
C THR A 382 -3.13 0.60 21.08
N LEU A 383 -3.05 -0.08 19.94
CA LEU A 383 -3.73 0.29 18.71
C LEU A 383 -5.24 0.03 18.76
N ALA A 384 -5.73 -0.74 19.71
CA ALA A 384 -7.12 -1.19 19.78
C ALA A 384 -8.16 -0.06 19.80
N PHE A 385 -7.76 1.16 20.19
CA PHE A 385 -8.63 2.33 20.24
C PHE A 385 -8.38 3.32 19.09
N LEU A 386 -7.48 2.97 18.18
CA LEU A 386 -7.23 3.76 16.97
C LEU A 386 -8.02 3.17 15.79
N PRO A 387 -8.29 3.97 14.78
CA PRO A 387 -8.91 3.45 13.56
C PRO A 387 -8.10 2.30 12.94
N ASP A 388 -8.78 1.31 12.41
CA ASP A 388 -8.16 0.15 11.78
C ASP A 388 -7.15 0.56 10.71
N ASN A 389 -6.05 -0.19 10.62
CA ASN A 389 -4.96 0.06 9.67
C ASN A 389 -4.29 1.44 9.78
N SER A 390 -4.55 2.20 10.85
CA SER A 390 -3.83 3.45 11.07
C SER A 390 -2.37 3.20 11.46
N VAL A 391 -1.50 4.12 11.06
CA VAL A 391 -0.10 4.15 11.47
C VAL A 391 0.12 5.38 12.32
N PRO A 392 0.16 5.27 13.67
CA PRO A 392 0.23 6.41 14.58
C PRO A 392 1.39 7.34 14.29
N TYR A 393 2.55 6.83 13.90
CA TYR A 393 3.73 7.61 13.50
C TYR A 393 3.44 8.60 12.37
N GLN A 394 2.58 8.23 11.43
CA GLN A 394 2.25 9.04 10.27
C GLN A 394 1.02 9.93 10.52
N LEU A 395 0.05 9.44 11.29
CA LEU A 395 -1.26 10.06 11.43
C LEU A 395 -1.41 10.92 12.69
N PHE A 396 -0.92 10.44 13.84
CA PHE A 396 -1.33 11.00 15.12
C PHE A 396 -0.20 11.63 15.94
N LEU A 397 1.04 11.15 15.82
CA LEU A 397 2.16 11.71 16.58
C LEU A 397 2.63 13.04 15.98
N ARG A 398 2.18 14.13 16.59
CA ARG A 398 2.46 15.52 16.15
C ARG A 398 3.17 16.35 17.22
N SER A 399 3.24 15.86 18.44
CA SER A 399 3.81 16.55 19.59
C SER A 399 4.61 15.58 20.45
N LYS A 400 5.33 16.11 21.43
CA LYS A 400 6.08 15.31 22.42
C LYS A 400 5.15 14.28 23.05
N THR A 401 5.54 13.01 22.94
CA THR A 401 4.74 11.87 23.37
C THR A 401 5.47 11.16 24.51
N ALA A 402 4.80 11.03 25.65
CA ALA A 402 5.33 10.26 26.77
C ALA A 402 5.50 8.79 26.39
N GLY A 403 6.53 8.15 26.92
CA GLY A 403 6.84 6.75 26.62
C GLY A 403 8.12 6.29 27.32
N LEU A 404 8.57 5.11 26.95
CA LEU A 404 9.71 4.42 27.54
C LEU A 404 10.98 5.30 27.58
N THR A 405 11.33 5.94 26.46
CA THR A 405 12.54 6.78 26.39
C THR A 405 12.50 7.95 27.37
N HIS A 406 11.34 8.62 27.50
CA HIS A 406 11.20 9.70 28.48
C HIS A 406 11.28 9.18 29.92
N THR A 407 10.68 8.04 30.20
CA THR A 407 10.75 7.39 31.51
C THR A 407 12.20 7.04 31.88
N LEU A 408 12.94 6.46 30.95
CA LEU A 408 14.35 6.13 31.16
C LEU A 408 15.22 7.38 31.36
N LYS A 409 14.99 8.44 30.57
CA LYS A 409 15.69 9.72 30.77
C LYS A 409 15.42 10.33 32.15
N ASN A 410 14.20 10.28 32.62
CA ASN A 410 13.86 10.73 33.97
C ASN A 410 14.55 9.90 35.05
N GLN A 411 14.95 8.67 34.74
CA GLN A 411 15.75 7.81 35.60
C GLN A 411 17.26 7.99 35.41
N GLY A 412 17.71 8.93 34.57
CA GLY A 412 19.11 9.26 34.37
C GLY A 412 19.80 8.56 33.20
N TYR A 413 19.08 7.83 32.33
CA TYR A 413 19.65 7.24 31.14
C TYR A 413 20.10 8.32 30.16
N SER A 414 21.33 8.25 29.70
CA SER A 414 21.93 9.16 28.72
C SER A 414 23.24 8.55 28.15
N PRO A 415 23.43 8.55 26.83
CA PRO A 415 22.47 8.95 25.80
C PRO A 415 21.40 7.89 25.54
N CYS A 416 20.28 8.33 24.94
CA CYS A 416 19.21 7.46 24.41
C CYS A 416 19.22 7.52 22.89
N TYR A 417 19.62 6.45 22.22
CA TYR A 417 19.77 6.40 20.78
C TYR A 417 18.74 5.48 20.12
N ALA A 418 18.37 5.81 18.86
CA ALA A 418 17.67 4.90 17.98
C ALA A 418 18.57 4.54 16.79
N LEU A 419 18.50 3.30 16.32
CA LEU A 419 19.25 2.77 15.18
C LEU A 419 18.32 1.98 14.27
N HIS A 420 18.36 2.26 12.96
CA HIS A 420 17.67 1.50 11.94
C HIS A 420 18.45 1.57 10.64
N PRO A 421 19.06 0.47 10.14
CA PRO A 421 19.95 0.46 8.99
C PRO A 421 19.19 0.64 7.66
N PHE A 422 18.24 1.58 7.63
CA PHE A 422 17.42 1.89 6.47
C PHE A 422 17.16 3.40 6.36
N TYR A 423 16.29 3.80 5.41
CA TYR A 423 16.01 5.20 5.16
C TYR A 423 15.28 5.86 6.34
N LYS A 424 15.74 7.03 6.75
CA LYS A 424 15.14 7.83 7.84
C LYS A 424 13.68 8.21 7.62
N THR A 425 13.24 8.22 6.34
CA THR A 425 11.85 8.57 5.96
C THR A 425 10.85 7.46 6.23
N GLY A 426 11.31 6.21 6.41
CA GLY A 426 10.47 5.07 6.72
C GLY A 426 9.55 5.37 7.90
N TYR A 427 8.23 5.29 7.69
CA TYR A 427 7.18 5.62 8.68
C TYR A 427 7.35 7.01 9.34
N SER A 428 8.08 7.93 8.72
CA SER A 428 8.39 9.25 9.30
C SER A 428 9.18 9.20 10.61
N ARG A 429 9.96 8.15 10.88
CA ARG A 429 10.73 7.95 12.11
C ARG A 429 11.60 9.16 12.46
N TYR A 430 12.19 9.83 11.47
CA TYR A 430 12.99 11.04 11.67
C TYR A 430 12.25 12.21 12.33
N LYS A 431 10.90 12.25 12.22
CA LYS A 431 10.05 13.22 12.91
C LYS A 431 9.62 12.71 14.28
N VAL A 432 9.33 11.43 14.38
CA VAL A 432 8.68 10.81 15.53
C VAL A 432 9.65 10.49 16.66
N TYR A 433 10.82 9.95 16.36
CA TYR A 433 11.77 9.58 17.40
C TYR A 433 12.24 10.75 18.28
N PRO A 434 12.49 11.97 17.73
CA PRO A 434 12.73 13.14 18.58
C PRO A 434 11.55 13.49 19.49
N LEU A 435 10.30 13.31 19.01
CA LEU A 435 9.10 13.53 19.83
C LEU A 435 8.96 12.49 20.95
N MET A 436 9.47 11.29 20.73
CA MET A 436 9.54 10.22 21.73
C MET A 436 10.74 10.34 22.70
N GLY A 437 11.61 11.33 22.48
CA GLY A 437 12.68 11.64 23.42
C GLY A 437 14.05 11.04 23.08
N PHE A 438 14.25 10.44 21.92
CA PHE A 438 15.58 10.01 21.49
C PHE A 438 16.50 11.21 21.24
N ASP A 439 17.77 11.09 21.65
CA ASP A 439 18.78 12.12 21.44
C ASP A 439 19.30 12.12 20.01
N LYS A 440 19.42 10.94 19.42
CA LYS A 440 19.87 10.77 18.05
C LYS A 440 19.29 9.53 17.40
N PHE A 441 18.97 9.64 16.12
CA PHE A 441 18.53 8.56 15.25
C PHE A 441 19.58 8.29 14.19
N TYR A 442 20.15 7.08 14.21
CA TYR A 442 21.12 6.59 13.24
C TYR A 442 20.40 5.75 12.18
N THR A 443 20.76 5.96 10.92
CA THR A 443 20.10 5.36 9.76
C THR A 443 21.15 4.85 8.77
N SER A 444 20.74 4.32 7.62
CA SER A 444 21.64 3.93 6.54
C SER A 444 22.65 5.03 6.16
N ASP A 445 22.28 6.31 6.30
CA ASP A 445 23.20 7.45 6.05
C ASP A 445 24.43 7.44 6.98
N ASN A 446 24.43 6.67 8.04
CA ASN A 446 25.51 6.58 9.03
C ASN A 446 26.40 5.33 8.87
N PHE A 447 26.19 4.56 7.82
CA PHE A 447 27.00 3.41 7.44
C PHE A 447 27.95 3.75 6.29
N SER A 448 29.02 2.97 6.13
CA SER A 448 29.95 3.11 5.01
C SER A 448 29.31 2.63 3.70
N VAL A 449 29.73 3.18 2.58
CA VAL A 449 29.38 2.68 1.24
C VAL A 449 29.94 1.26 0.96
N PHE A 450 30.86 0.78 1.77
CA PHE A 450 31.46 -0.56 1.70
C PHE A 450 30.81 -1.53 2.71
N THR A 451 29.67 -1.16 3.31
CA THR A 451 28.97 -2.00 4.27
C THR A 451 28.32 -3.19 3.55
N ASP A 452 28.48 -4.37 4.13
CA ASP A 452 27.90 -5.60 3.58
C ASP A 452 26.37 -5.55 3.54
N THR A 453 25.83 -6.01 2.42
CA THR A 453 24.37 -6.04 2.19
C THR A 453 23.93 -7.42 1.71
N VAL A 454 22.73 -7.83 2.14
CA VAL A 454 22.00 -9.00 1.63
C VAL A 454 20.63 -8.52 1.21
N ASN A 455 20.17 -8.94 0.04
CA ASN A 455 18.86 -8.54 -0.50
C ASN A 455 18.67 -7.01 -0.48
N TYR A 456 19.68 -6.25 -0.89
CA TYR A 456 19.74 -4.77 -0.87
C TYR A 456 19.62 -4.11 0.52
N HIS A 457 19.65 -4.88 1.60
CA HIS A 457 19.59 -4.39 2.97
C HIS A 457 20.93 -4.60 3.68
N ILE A 458 21.30 -3.65 4.54
CA ILE A 458 22.47 -3.78 5.41
C ILE A 458 22.29 -5.01 6.28
N THR A 459 23.33 -5.85 6.36
CA THR A 459 23.30 -7.09 7.13
C THR A 459 23.12 -6.83 8.63
N ASP A 460 22.48 -7.77 9.33
CA ASP A 460 22.37 -7.72 10.80
C ASP A 460 23.74 -7.69 11.47
N SER A 461 24.74 -8.35 10.87
CA SER A 461 26.13 -8.29 11.33
C SER A 461 26.68 -6.86 11.36
N GLU A 462 26.48 -6.10 10.28
CA GLU A 462 26.93 -4.71 10.19
C GLU A 462 26.11 -3.78 11.10
N ASP A 463 24.82 -4.04 11.22
CA ASP A 463 23.93 -3.31 12.13
C ASP A 463 24.39 -3.50 13.60
N TYR A 464 24.69 -4.73 14.01
CA TYR A 464 25.19 -5.00 15.37
C TYR A 464 26.60 -4.47 15.60
N LYS A 465 27.50 -4.49 14.62
CA LYS A 465 28.80 -3.80 14.73
C LYS A 465 28.60 -2.30 14.97
N LYS A 466 27.66 -1.69 14.27
CA LYS A 466 27.30 -0.28 14.49
C LYS A 466 26.76 -0.04 15.89
N LEU A 467 25.84 -0.88 16.35
CA LEU A 467 25.28 -0.83 17.70
C LEU A 467 26.37 -0.91 18.77
N ILE A 468 27.30 -1.87 18.65
CA ILE A 468 28.44 -2.04 19.57
C ILE A 468 29.30 -0.77 19.55
N SER A 469 29.63 -0.26 18.37
CA SER A 469 30.42 0.98 18.23
C SER A 469 29.73 2.18 18.90
N LEU A 470 28.40 2.30 18.78
CA LEU A 470 27.64 3.37 19.45
C LEU A 470 27.67 3.23 20.98
N TYR A 471 27.63 2.00 21.47
CA TYR A 471 27.77 1.72 22.89
C TYR A 471 29.16 2.06 23.41
N GLU A 472 30.22 1.61 22.73
CA GLU A 472 31.60 1.81 23.16
C GLU A 472 32.02 3.29 23.10
N ASN A 473 31.57 4.02 22.08
CA ASN A 473 31.93 5.44 21.85
C ASN A 473 30.85 6.41 22.39
N ARG A 474 29.97 5.97 23.29
CA ARG A 474 28.97 6.86 23.87
C ARG A 474 29.59 8.00 24.68
N THR A 475 28.93 9.14 24.65
CA THR A 475 29.46 10.40 25.21
C THR A 475 29.63 10.39 26.73
N ASP A 476 28.76 9.64 27.45
CA ASP A 476 28.76 9.55 28.90
C ASP A 476 28.80 8.06 29.30
N LYS A 477 29.98 7.60 29.75
CA LYS A 477 30.20 6.19 30.11
C LYS A 477 29.74 5.85 31.54
N ASP A 478 29.54 6.87 32.36
CA ASP A 478 29.14 6.70 33.75
C ASP A 478 27.62 6.60 33.93
N LYS A 479 26.87 7.06 32.93
CA LYS A 479 25.42 6.94 32.92
C LYS A 479 24.93 5.66 32.24
N PRO A 480 23.78 5.13 32.67
CA PRO A 480 23.15 4.02 31.98
C PRO A 480 22.74 4.44 30.56
N PHE A 481 22.96 3.54 29.63
CA PHE A 481 22.72 3.73 28.19
C PHE A 481 21.40 3.08 27.77
N TYR A 482 20.70 3.73 26.86
CA TYR A 482 19.55 3.15 26.18
C TYR A 482 19.71 3.23 24.67
N LEU A 483 19.52 2.09 24.00
CA LEU A 483 19.46 2.04 22.54
C LEU A 483 18.28 1.17 22.10
N PHE A 484 17.50 1.70 21.17
CA PHE A 484 16.44 0.97 20.47
C PHE A 484 16.89 0.73 19.03
N ASN A 485 16.96 -0.53 18.64
CA ASN A 485 17.34 -0.94 17.28
C ASN A 485 16.20 -1.66 16.59
N VAL A 486 15.99 -1.37 15.30
CA VAL A 486 15.11 -2.11 14.40
C VAL A 486 15.95 -2.61 13.24
N THR A 487 16.13 -3.92 13.10
CA THR A 487 16.94 -4.51 12.02
C THR A 487 16.23 -4.41 10.66
N MET A 488 16.91 -4.75 9.56
CA MET A 488 16.34 -4.62 8.23
C MET A 488 16.69 -5.80 7.29
N GLN A 489 17.71 -6.59 7.56
CA GLN A 489 18.20 -7.64 6.65
C GLN A 489 17.09 -8.58 6.18
N ASN A 490 16.21 -8.99 7.10
CA ASN A 490 15.16 -9.97 6.84
C ASN A 490 13.82 -9.33 6.40
N HIS A 491 13.84 -8.07 5.96
CA HIS A 491 12.66 -7.46 5.35
C HIS A 491 12.41 -8.08 3.98
N GLY A 492 11.15 -8.48 3.69
CA GLY A 492 10.78 -9.05 2.38
C GLY A 492 11.10 -8.08 1.23
N SER A 493 11.34 -8.55 0.02
CA SER A 493 10.75 -9.66 -0.70
C SER A 493 11.71 -10.85 -0.78
N TYR A 494 11.18 -12.06 -0.72
CA TYR A 494 11.96 -13.30 -0.87
C TYR A 494 11.61 -13.91 -2.23
N ASP A 495 12.20 -13.41 -3.29
CA ASP A 495 11.95 -13.91 -4.65
C ASP A 495 12.86 -15.09 -5.07
N GLY A 496 13.73 -15.51 -4.17
CA GLY A 496 14.67 -16.63 -4.40
C GLY A 496 15.85 -16.30 -5.31
N SER A 497 15.85 -15.16 -6.00
CA SER A 497 16.91 -14.80 -6.96
C SER A 497 18.17 -14.22 -6.30
N THR A 498 18.07 -13.82 -5.05
CA THR A 498 19.13 -13.09 -4.30
C THR A 498 19.67 -13.87 -3.11
N LEU A 499 19.12 -15.05 -2.82
CA LEU A 499 19.65 -15.92 -1.77
C LEU A 499 20.82 -16.73 -2.35
N GLU A 500 22.03 -16.46 -1.83
CA GLU A 500 23.12 -17.41 -2.06
C GLU A 500 22.70 -18.76 -1.46
N THR A 501 22.67 -19.79 -2.28
CA THR A 501 22.39 -21.17 -1.89
C THR A 501 23.55 -21.68 -1.03
N GLY A 502 23.50 -21.37 0.23
CA GLY A 502 24.30 -21.96 1.26
C GLY A 502 23.49 -22.97 2.04
N ASP A 503 23.55 -23.31 3.17
CA ASP A 503 22.89 -24.31 3.99
C ASP A 503 21.35 -24.14 4.04
N ASP A 504 20.68 -24.34 2.93
CA ASP A 504 19.21 -24.23 2.85
C ASP A 504 18.55 -25.29 3.73
N VAL A 505 17.70 -24.85 4.63
CA VAL A 505 16.86 -25.73 5.42
C VAL A 505 15.73 -26.25 4.55
N GLN A 506 15.75 -27.55 4.24
CA GLN A 506 14.70 -28.19 3.46
C GLN A 506 13.45 -28.38 4.30
N ILE A 507 12.29 -28.07 3.72
CA ILE A 507 10.98 -28.34 4.31
C ILE A 507 10.47 -29.66 3.73
N GLU A 508 10.16 -30.65 4.59
CA GLU A 508 9.51 -31.88 4.16
C GLU A 508 8.02 -31.60 3.92
N ILE A 509 7.65 -31.50 2.66
CA ILE A 509 6.25 -31.39 2.24
C ILE A 509 5.69 -32.81 2.14
N GLY A 510 4.88 -33.22 3.10
CA GLY A 510 4.18 -34.50 3.06
C GLY A 510 3.26 -34.59 1.83
N ARG A 511 3.08 -35.83 1.27
CA ARG A 511 2.23 -36.05 0.10
C ARG A 511 0.77 -35.60 0.25
N ALA A 512 0.29 -35.40 1.46
CA ALA A 512 -1.06 -34.87 1.76
C ALA A 512 -1.21 -33.38 1.46
N SER A 513 -0.14 -32.58 1.57
CA SER A 513 -0.19 -31.13 1.33
C SER A 513 -0.30 -30.77 -0.15
N CYS A 514 0.00 -31.69 -1.07
CA CYS A 514 -0.15 -31.46 -2.51
C CYS A 514 -1.61 -31.53 -2.99
N ARG A 515 -2.56 -32.03 -2.18
CA ARG A 515 -3.97 -32.15 -2.57
C ARG A 515 -4.86 -30.97 -2.12
N GLU A 516 -4.37 -30.09 -1.25
CA GLU A 516 -5.12 -28.92 -0.76
C GLU A 516 -4.77 -27.61 -1.48
N ARG A 517 -4.00 -27.67 -2.55
CA ARG A 517 -3.83 -26.56 -3.48
C ARG A 517 -4.71 -26.75 -4.70
N VAL A 518 -6.01 -26.66 -4.50
CA VAL A 518 -7.00 -26.45 -5.57
C VAL A 518 -7.82 -25.21 -5.21
#